data_1b8ea9ac591d9c89f9dfb77054f974c9
#
_entry.id   1b8ea9ac591d9c89f9dfb77054f974c9
#
_cell.length_a   1.000
_cell.length_b   1.000
_cell.length_c   1.000
_cell.angle_alpha   90.00
_cell.angle_beta   90.00
_cell.angle_gamma   90.00
#
_symmetry.space_group_name_H-M   'P 1'
#
loop_
_entity.id
_entity.type
_entity.pdbx_description
1 polymer ?
#
loop_
_entity_poly.entity_id
_entity_poly.type
_entity_poly.pdbx_seq_one_letter_code
_entity_poly.pdbx_strand_id
1 'polypeptide(L)'
;MDAVSEQGVRLLRLLGNTTSTKVTAGVGPEQEYFIVDRDKYLQRDDLVFTGRTLFGAPAPKGQELDDQYFGVIPERVGSFMKELNEELWRFGITAKTQHNEVAPGQHEVAPIFSVTNVAADSNLLLMDTLKKVATRHGLVCLLHEKPFAGVNGSGKHNNWSLSTDDGINLFKPSKKPETDTRFQLVVGCVMKAVKKHALLLRTAASNPGNDHRLGANEAPPAIISIFLGDQIGGVVDQIIEKGYADSSIPAGMLDLGVKECPAVDKDPTDRNRTSPFAFTGNRFEFRMVASSCNVAEPNIVLNAMMAEAFSDAADAIEAKLREGKHTDVAVREVTAEFIRENKDIYFNGNGYTDEWVAEAERRGLPNVKTWVDSIKSVTEPTTVEMYEKFHILTKRELEARAEVFYETYSKTLNIEAGTMIDMVTKKIIPAVIKYENNLAASVNTIKSAYAAANISTQEGMLHEIAELLGETYKALKKLSDVHAKAVAMEGKEHAFYFKDVVKEAMDEL
;
A
#
# COMPACT_ATOMS: atom_id res chain seq x y z
N MET A 1 -5.41 20.06 -5.95
CA MET A 1 -6.33 19.97 -7.11
C MET A 1 -6.10 21.12 -8.08
N ASP A 2 -6.10 22.37 -7.61
CA ASP A 2 -5.96 23.54 -8.48
C ASP A 2 -4.66 23.59 -9.26
N ALA A 3 -3.53 23.27 -8.61
CA ALA A 3 -2.22 23.22 -9.25
C ALA A 3 -2.18 22.26 -10.46
N VAL A 4 -2.67 21.01 -10.30
CA VAL A 4 -2.70 20.04 -11.39
C VAL A 4 -3.67 20.45 -12.49
N SER A 5 -4.78 21.11 -12.12
CA SER A 5 -5.73 21.66 -13.07
C SER A 5 -5.11 22.78 -13.92
N GLU A 6 -4.48 23.76 -13.27
CA GLU A 6 -3.85 24.90 -13.95
C GLU A 6 -2.73 24.45 -14.91
N GLN A 7 -1.81 23.63 -14.44
CA GLN A 7 -0.71 23.17 -15.28
C GLN A 7 -1.15 22.17 -16.34
N GLY A 8 -2.15 21.33 -16.04
CA GLY A 8 -2.77 20.44 -17.03
C GLY A 8 -3.47 21.19 -18.17
N VAL A 9 -4.24 22.23 -17.85
CA VAL A 9 -4.87 23.09 -18.86
C VAL A 9 -3.81 23.86 -19.67
N ARG A 10 -2.77 24.40 -19.03
CA ARG A 10 -1.63 25.05 -19.71
C ARG A 10 -1.00 24.10 -20.73
N LEU A 11 -0.70 22.88 -20.34
CA LEU A 11 -0.12 21.88 -21.24
C LEU A 11 -1.07 21.55 -22.39
N LEU A 12 -2.37 21.33 -22.10
CA LEU A 12 -3.36 21.04 -23.12
C LEU A 12 -3.51 22.18 -24.15
N ARG A 13 -3.37 23.44 -23.74
CA ARG A 13 -3.38 24.59 -24.66
C ARG A 13 -2.23 24.52 -25.66
N LEU A 14 -1.02 24.14 -25.19
CA LEU A 14 0.15 23.95 -26.08
C LEU A 14 -0.05 22.80 -27.06
N LEU A 15 -0.87 21.80 -26.70
CA LEU A 15 -1.26 20.68 -27.57
C LEU A 15 -2.45 21.01 -28.50
N GLY A 16 -2.90 22.27 -28.53
CA GLY A 16 -3.99 22.73 -29.40
C GLY A 16 -5.40 22.51 -28.85
N ASN A 17 -5.55 22.03 -27.63
CA ASN A 17 -6.89 21.94 -26.99
C ASN A 17 -7.34 23.34 -26.56
N THR A 18 -8.46 23.81 -27.10
CA THR A 18 -9.04 25.12 -26.81
C THR A 18 -10.35 25.07 -26.02
N THR A 19 -10.87 23.87 -25.76
CA THR A 19 -12.19 23.67 -25.14
C THR A 19 -12.12 23.41 -23.64
N SER A 20 -11.23 22.54 -23.19
CA SER A 20 -11.10 22.18 -21.77
C SER A 20 -10.70 23.39 -20.91
N THR A 21 -11.39 23.62 -19.81
CA THR A 21 -11.12 24.74 -18.89
C THR A 21 -10.59 24.26 -17.53
N LYS A 22 -10.72 22.96 -17.26
CA LYS A 22 -10.34 22.37 -16.00
C LYS A 22 -9.83 20.94 -16.18
N VAL A 23 -8.82 20.55 -15.40
CA VAL A 23 -8.41 19.16 -15.20
C VAL A 23 -8.76 18.75 -13.78
N THR A 24 -9.42 17.61 -13.63
CA THR A 24 -9.85 17.08 -12.34
C THR A 24 -9.24 15.72 -12.10
N ALA A 25 -8.66 15.52 -10.91
CA ALA A 25 -8.23 14.21 -10.48
C ALA A 25 -9.42 13.42 -9.92
N GLY A 26 -9.57 12.20 -10.37
CA GLY A 26 -10.54 11.26 -9.88
C GLY A 26 -9.87 10.07 -9.21
N VAL A 27 -10.55 9.45 -8.24
CA VAL A 27 -10.05 8.33 -7.45
C VAL A 27 -11.14 7.32 -7.18
N GLY A 28 -10.78 6.03 -7.28
CA GLY A 28 -11.58 4.89 -6.83
C GLY A 28 -10.74 4.03 -5.88
N PRO A 29 -10.85 4.21 -4.56
CA PRO A 29 -10.12 3.38 -3.61
C PRO A 29 -10.81 2.03 -3.43
N GLU A 30 -10.02 0.95 -3.38
CA GLU A 30 -10.46 -0.40 -3.04
C GLU A 30 -10.07 -0.67 -1.60
N GLN A 31 -11.04 -0.75 -0.68
CA GLN A 31 -10.77 -0.93 0.75
C GLN A 31 -10.78 -2.40 1.12
N GLU A 32 -9.61 -2.95 1.39
CA GLU A 32 -9.48 -4.26 2.01
C GLU A 32 -9.59 -4.16 3.54
N TYR A 33 -10.11 -5.21 4.18
CA TYR A 33 -10.30 -5.29 5.62
C TYR A 33 -10.47 -6.74 6.09
N PHE A 34 -10.23 -6.97 7.39
CA PHE A 34 -10.51 -8.25 8.04
C PHE A 34 -11.74 -8.17 8.92
N ILE A 35 -12.49 -9.27 8.99
CA ILE A 35 -13.62 -9.45 9.91
C ILE A 35 -13.29 -10.60 10.86
N VAL A 36 -13.41 -10.33 12.15
CA VAL A 36 -13.20 -11.31 13.20
C VAL A 36 -14.38 -11.35 14.17
N ASP A 37 -14.57 -12.48 14.85
CA ASP A 37 -15.56 -12.64 15.90
C ASP A 37 -15.24 -11.72 17.08
N ARG A 38 -16.23 -10.94 17.55
CA ARG A 38 -16.04 -9.95 18.61
C ARG A 38 -15.65 -10.59 19.95
N ASP A 39 -16.22 -11.74 20.28
CA ASP A 39 -15.92 -12.39 21.57
C ASP A 39 -14.49 -12.94 21.58
N LYS A 40 -13.98 -13.39 20.44
CA LYS A 40 -12.57 -13.81 20.28
C LYS A 40 -11.62 -12.63 20.29
N TYR A 41 -11.98 -11.54 19.62
CA TYR A 41 -11.21 -10.30 19.61
C TYR A 41 -10.99 -9.74 21.02
N LEU A 42 -12.06 -9.69 21.84
CA LEU A 42 -11.98 -9.16 23.20
C LEU A 42 -11.12 -10.01 24.17
N GLN A 43 -10.78 -11.24 23.79
CA GLN A 43 -9.86 -12.11 24.54
C GLN A 43 -8.38 -11.86 24.19
N ARG A 44 -8.09 -11.03 23.17
CA ARG A 44 -6.78 -10.77 22.62
C ARG A 44 -6.38 -9.32 22.80
N ASP A 45 -5.60 -9.04 23.84
CA ASP A 45 -5.15 -7.67 24.15
C ASP A 45 -4.35 -7.04 23.00
N ASP A 46 -3.54 -7.82 22.30
CA ASP A 46 -2.80 -7.38 21.14
C ASP A 46 -3.72 -6.89 20.01
N LEU A 47 -4.76 -7.63 19.67
CA LEU A 47 -5.75 -7.18 18.68
C LEU A 47 -6.50 -5.94 19.16
N VAL A 48 -6.84 -5.87 20.46
CA VAL A 48 -7.58 -4.71 21.03
C VAL A 48 -6.75 -3.44 21.02
N PHE A 49 -5.48 -3.51 21.42
CA PHE A 49 -4.64 -2.32 21.60
C PHE A 49 -3.83 -1.96 20.35
N THR A 50 -3.43 -2.95 19.54
CA THR A 50 -2.53 -2.72 18.39
C THR A 50 -3.18 -3.00 17.03
N GLY A 51 -4.32 -3.68 17.00
CA GLY A 51 -4.99 -4.09 15.75
C GLY A 51 -4.33 -5.29 15.06
N ARG A 52 -3.26 -5.87 15.62
CA ARG A 52 -2.56 -7.05 15.08
C ARG A 52 -2.18 -8.03 16.17
N THR A 53 -1.98 -9.29 15.81
CA THR A 53 -1.43 -10.28 16.73
C THR A 53 0.07 -10.03 16.94
N LEU A 54 0.50 -10.01 18.20
CA LEU A 54 1.92 -9.91 18.60
C LEU A 54 2.50 -11.27 18.94
N PHE A 55 1.64 -12.19 19.43
CA PHE A 55 1.99 -13.56 19.81
C PHE A 55 0.95 -14.55 19.27
N GLY A 56 1.35 -15.81 19.20
CA GLY A 56 0.49 -16.94 18.89
C GLY A 56 1.03 -17.79 17.75
N ALA A 57 0.69 -19.08 17.80
CA ALA A 57 1.01 -19.98 16.72
C ALA A 57 0.13 -19.73 15.49
N PRO A 58 0.66 -19.91 14.26
CA PRO A 58 -0.14 -19.87 13.06
C PRO A 58 -1.18 -20.99 13.08
N ALA A 59 -2.33 -20.76 12.41
CA ALA A 59 -3.33 -21.79 12.21
C ALA A 59 -2.76 -22.96 11.37
N PRO A 60 -3.21 -24.21 11.57
CA PRO A 60 -2.77 -25.35 10.77
C PRO A 60 -3.04 -25.20 9.27
N LYS A 61 -4.03 -24.40 8.91
CA LYS A 61 -4.39 -24.01 7.55
C LYS A 61 -4.51 -22.49 7.51
N GLY A 62 -3.77 -21.87 6.60
CA GLY A 62 -3.84 -20.46 6.29
C GLY A 62 -4.70 -20.21 5.03
N GLN A 63 -4.04 -19.82 3.95
CA GLN A 63 -4.68 -19.49 2.67
C GLN A 63 -4.33 -20.49 1.55
N GLU A 64 -3.81 -21.65 1.91
CA GLU A 64 -3.53 -22.73 0.96
C GLU A 64 -4.82 -23.15 0.26
N LEU A 65 -4.75 -23.44 -1.03
CA LEU A 65 -5.86 -23.77 -1.92
C LEU A 65 -6.80 -22.60 -2.27
N ASP A 66 -6.55 -21.38 -1.80
CA ASP A 66 -7.35 -20.16 -2.07
C ASP A 66 -8.87 -20.35 -1.82
N ASP A 67 -9.25 -21.19 -0.86
CA ASP A 67 -10.62 -21.57 -0.59
C ASP A 67 -11.44 -20.45 0.09
N GLN A 68 -10.80 -19.49 0.71
CA GLN A 68 -11.45 -18.24 1.13
C GLN A 68 -11.80 -17.38 -0.10
N TYR A 69 -10.86 -17.16 -1.03
CA TYR A 69 -11.05 -16.30 -2.19
C TYR A 69 -12.13 -16.82 -3.14
N PHE A 70 -12.13 -18.12 -3.41
CA PHE A 70 -13.10 -18.78 -4.28
C PHE A 70 -14.34 -19.31 -3.53
N GLY A 71 -14.37 -19.18 -2.20
CA GLY A 71 -15.45 -19.65 -1.36
C GLY A 71 -16.66 -18.73 -1.33
N VAL A 72 -17.75 -19.24 -0.74
CA VAL A 72 -18.95 -18.45 -0.49
C VAL A 72 -18.75 -17.54 0.71
N ILE A 73 -19.36 -16.36 0.69
CA ILE A 73 -19.40 -15.46 1.84
C ILE A 73 -20.27 -16.08 2.92
N PRO A 74 -19.77 -16.27 4.17
CA PRO A 74 -20.58 -16.81 5.26
C PRO A 74 -21.80 -15.95 5.54
N GLU A 75 -22.93 -16.55 5.91
CA GLU A 75 -24.23 -15.86 6.07
C GLU A 75 -24.15 -14.63 6.99
N ARG A 76 -23.44 -14.73 8.12
CA ARG A 76 -23.27 -13.62 9.07
C ARG A 76 -22.47 -12.45 8.45
N VAL A 77 -21.45 -12.77 7.68
CA VAL A 77 -20.65 -11.76 6.94
C VAL A 77 -21.47 -11.15 5.80
N GLY A 78 -22.25 -11.97 5.08
CA GLY A 78 -23.16 -11.49 4.04
C GLY A 78 -24.23 -10.53 4.60
N SER A 79 -24.76 -10.82 5.78
CA SER A 79 -25.70 -9.93 6.47
C SER A 79 -25.05 -8.61 6.87
N PHE A 80 -23.82 -8.65 7.38
CA PHE A 80 -23.00 -7.47 7.65
C PHE A 80 -22.77 -6.64 6.37
N MET A 81 -22.35 -7.27 5.28
CA MET A 81 -22.09 -6.59 3.99
C MET A 81 -23.34 -5.93 3.43
N LYS A 82 -24.50 -6.58 3.57
CA LYS A 82 -25.79 -6.01 3.15
C LYS A 82 -26.13 -4.74 3.93
N GLU A 83 -26.05 -4.76 5.25
CA GLU A 83 -26.31 -3.58 6.08
C GLU A 83 -25.29 -2.47 5.83
N LEU A 84 -24.01 -2.84 5.64
CA LEU A 84 -22.95 -1.90 5.27
C LEU A 84 -23.31 -1.15 3.98
N ASN A 85 -23.76 -1.83 2.94
CA ASN A 85 -24.19 -1.19 1.69
C ASN A 85 -25.35 -0.22 1.91
N GLU A 86 -26.37 -0.62 2.68
CA GLU A 86 -27.53 0.22 2.97
C GLU A 86 -27.13 1.52 3.71
N GLU A 87 -26.23 1.42 4.69
CA GLU A 87 -25.70 2.59 5.42
C GLU A 87 -24.85 3.48 4.49
N LEU A 88 -23.97 2.91 3.68
CA LEU A 88 -23.14 3.67 2.73
C LEU A 88 -24.01 4.41 1.70
N TRP A 89 -25.06 3.76 1.18
CA TRP A 89 -25.98 4.41 0.22
C TRP A 89 -26.74 5.57 0.86
N ARG A 90 -27.10 5.50 2.13
CA ARG A 90 -27.70 6.63 2.87
C ARG A 90 -26.78 7.82 2.97
N PHE A 91 -25.43 7.60 3.01
CA PHE A 91 -24.43 8.65 2.94
C PHE A 91 -24.11 9.11 1.50
N GLY A 92 -24.75 8.52 0.48
CA GLY A 92 -24.45 8.79 -0.93
C GLY A 92 -23.16 8.13 -1.42
N ILE A 93 -22.60 7.18 -0.65
CA ILE A 93 -21.42 6.43 -1.03
C ILE A 93 -21.86 5.15 -1.74
N THR A 94 -21.64 5.07 -3.04
CA THR A 94 -22.05 3.93 -3.83
C THR A 94 -20.97 2.85 -3.80
N ALA A 95 -21.02 1.97 -2.80
CA ALA A 95 -20.24 0.73 -2.80
C ALA A 95 -20.81 -0.20 -3.87
N LYS A 96 -19.94 -0.71 -4.75
CA LYS A 96 -20.32 -1.50 -5.92
C LYS A 96 -19.85 -2.95 -5.81
N THR A 97 -18.66 -3.18 -5.30
CA THR A 97 -18.03 -4.48 -5.26
C THR A 97 -17.80 -4.88 -3.80
N GLN A 98 -18.20 -6.10 -3.46
CA GLN A 98 -17.91 -6.74 -2.19
C GLN A 98 -17.61 -8.21 -2.46
N HIS A 99 -16.46 -8.68 -2.01
CA HIS A 99 -16.04 -10.06 -2.19
C HIS A 99 -15.06 -10.51 -1.10
N ASN A 100 -14.76 -11.80 -1.09
CA ASN A 100 -13.70 -12.36 -0.27
C ASN A 100 -12.34 -12.04 -0.88
N GLU A 101 -11.37 -11.76 -0.02
CA GLU A 101 -9.94 -11.71 -0.34
C GLU A 101 -9.24 -13.03 0.04
N VAL A 102 -7.93 -13.13 -0.22
CA VAL A 102 -7.21 -14.40 -0.14
C VAL A 102 -7.06 -14.91 1.29
N ALA A 103 -6.78 -14.02 2.26
CA ALA A 103 -6.57 -14.43 3.63
C ALA A 103 -7.89 -14.79 4.34
N PRO A 104 -7.88 -15.78 5.25
CA PRO A 104 -9.07 -16.12 6.03
C PRO A 104 -9.68 -14.93 6.77
N GLY A 105 -10.96 -14.68 6.53
CA GLY A 105 -11.69 -13.54 7.11
C GLY A 105 -11.37 -12.19 6.47
N GLN A 106 -10.65 -12.15 5.37
CA GLN A 106 -10.35 -10.94 4.61
C GLN A 106 -11.40 -10.70 3.51
N HIS A 107 -11.77 -9.44 3.34
CA HIS A 107 -12.78 -8.99 2.39
C HIS A 107 -12.38 -7.64 1.80
N GLU A 108 -13.05 -7.26 0.70
CA GLU A 108 -12.88 -5.97 0.06
C GLU A 108 -14.21 -5.28 -0.20
N VAL A 109 -14.22 -3.96 -0.15
CA VAL A 109 -15.31 -3.10 -0.62
C VAL A 109 -14.74 -1.99 -1.50
N ALA A 110 -15.29 -1.85 -2.70
CA ALA A 110 -14.88 -0.83 -3.67
C ALA A 110 -16.05 0.10 -4.01
N PRO A 111 -16.01 1.39 -3.62
CA PRO A 111 -16.97 2.38 -4.04
C PRO A 111 -16.74 2.80 -5.51
N ILE A 112 -17.75 3.40 -6.11
CA ILE A 112 -17.64 3.99 -7.45
C ILE A 112 -16.63 5.14 -7.41
N PHE A 113 -15.86 5.22 -8.49
CA PHE A 113 -14.89 6.27 -8.78
C PHE A 113 -15.53 7.68 -8.73
N SER A 114 -14.88 8.63 -8.06
CA SER A 114 -15.36 10.00 -7.92
C SER A 114 -14.21 11.02 -7.89
N VAL A 115 -14.53 12.30 -7.82
CA VAL A 115 -13.54 13.38 -7.65
C VAL A 115 -12.76 13.15 -6.34
N THR A 116 -11.46 13.39 -6.38
CA THR A 116 -10.52 12.99 -5.32
C THR A 116 -10.93 13.44 -3.91
N ASN A 117 -11.37 14.69 -3.72
CA ASN A 117 -11.80 15.16 -2.41
C ASN A 117 -13.04 14.41 -1.89
N VAL A 118 -14.02 14.18 -2.76
CA VAL A 118 -15.22 13.40 -2.41
C VAL A 118 -14.86 11.95 -2.12
N ALA A 119 -13.96 11.35 -2.91
CA ALA A 119 -13.47 9.98 -2.66
C ALA A 119 -12.74 9.87 -1.32
N ALA A 120 -11.93 10.86 -0.96
CA ALA A 120 -11.20 10.89 0.32
C ALA A 120 -12.16 10.99 1.51
N ASP A 121 -13.14 11.89 1.46
CA ASP A 121 -14.15 12.04 2.50
C ASP A 121 -15.04 10.79 2.61
N SER A 122 -15.46 10.23 1.47
CA SER A 122 -16.22 8.99 1.41
C SER A 122 -15.46 7.81 1.98
N ASN A 123 -14.15 7.74 1.78
CA ASN A 123 -13.31 6.68 2.35
C ASN A 123 -13.25 6.75 3.88
N LEU A 124 -13.17 7.96 4.48
CA LEU A 124 -13.24 8.11 5.93
C LEU A 124 -14.58 7.63 6.51
N LEU A 125 -15.68 8.03 5.89
CA LEU A 125 -17.03 7.58 6.28
C LEU A 125 -17.19 6.06 6.12
N LEU A 126 -16.65 5.49 5.04
CA LEU A 126 -16.65 4.05 4.81
C LEU A 126 -15.89 3.30 5.92
N MET A 127 -14.68 3.75 6.27
CA MET A 127 -13.89 3.13 7.33
C MET A 127 -14.58 3.17 8.70
N ASP A 128 -15.25 4.27 9.03
CA ASP A 128 -16.03 4.41 10.28
C ASP A 128 -17.28 3.51 10.24
N THR A 129 -17.99 3.50 9.12
CA THR A 129 -19.19 2.68 8.93
C THR A 129 -18.90 1.19 9.00
N LEU A 130 -17.78 0.71 8.40
CA LEU A 130 -17.29 -0.67 8.52
C LEU A 130 -17.20 -1.11 9.98
N LYS A 131 -16.58 -0.32 10.84
CA LYS A 131 -16.41 -0.63 12.26
C LYS A 131 -17.74 -0.65 13.01
N LYS A 132 -18.60 0.33 12.75
CA LYS A 132 -19.91 0.46 13.42
C LYS A 132 -20.86 -0.69 13.05
N VAL A 133 -20.96 -1.01 11.77
CA VAL A 133 -21.83 -2.08 11.28
C VAL A 133 -21.31 -3.45 11.72
N ALA A 134 -20.00 -3.70 11.65
CA ALA A 134 -19.41 -4.94 12.15
C ALA A 134 -19.81 -5.20 13.61
N THR A 135 -19.76 -4.18 14.47
CA THR A 135 -20.13 -4.29 15.88
C THR A 135 -21.59 -4.71 16.08
N ARG A 136 -22.52 -4.23 15.25
CA ARG A 136 -23.94 -4.61 15.29
C ARG A 136 -24.15 -6.10 15.00
N HIS A 137 -23.27 -6.69 14.18
CA HIS A 137 -23.31 -8.12 13.82
C HIS A 137 -22.48 -9.03 14.76
N GLY A 138 -22.00 -8.52 15.90
CA GLY A 138 -21.11 -9.28 16.81
C GLY A 138 -19.74 -9.57 16.19
N LEU A 139 -19.31 -8.73 15.26
CA LEU A 139 -18.05 -8.79 14.55
C LEU A 139 -17.18 -7.57 14.90
N VAL A 140 -15.90 -7.63 14.54
CA VAL A 140 -14.97 -6.50 14.57
C VAL A 140 -14.30 -6.41 13.21
N CYS A 141 -14.30 -5.20 12.64
CA CYS A 141 -13.56 -4.89 11.43
C CYS A 141 -12.16 -4.39 11.79
N LEU A 142 -11.15 -5.11 11.33
CA LEU A 142 -9.74 -4.73 11.46
C LEU A 142 -9.27 -4.05 10.17
N LEU A 143 -8.80 -2.83 10.30
CA LEU A 143 -8.22 -2.04 9.20
C LEU A 143 -6.69 -2.01 9.27
N HIS A 144 -6.07 -2.71 10.22
CA HIS A 144 -4.63 -2.84 10.27
C HIS A 144 -4.11 -3.55 9.02
N GLU A 145 -2.96 -3.14 8.51
CA GLU A 145 -2.39 -3.63 7.25
C GLU A 145 -1.97 -5.10 7.31
N LYS A 146 -1.58 -5.59 8.49
CA LYS A 146 -1.15 -6.99 8.71
C LYS A 146 -1.63 -7.50 10.07
N PRO A 147 -2.94 -7.76 10.22
CA PRO A 147 -3.46 -8.23 11.53
C PRO A 147 -2.91 -9.58 11.92
N PHE A 148 -2.58 -10.42 10.95
CA PHE A 148 -2.12 -11.80 11.15
C PHE A 148 -0.87 -12.06 10.32
N ALA A 149 0.19 -12.57 10.97
CA ALA A 149 1.41 -12.97 10.30
C ALA A 149 1.18 -14.22 9.41
N GLY A 150 1.98 -14.37 8.35
CA GLY A 150 1.97 -15.55 7.48
C GLY A 150 0.86 -15.62 6.42
N VAL A 151 -0.10 -14.69 6.43
CA VAL A 151 -1.17 -14.58 5.42
C VAL A 151 -1.15 -13.20 4.76
N ASN A 152 -1.96 -12.98 3.72
CA ASN A 152 -2.08 -11.68 3.06
C ASN A 152 -2.42 -10.57 4.07
N GLY A 153 -1.94 -9.37 3.79
CA GLY A 153 -2.33 -8.15 4.48
C GLY A 153 -3.34 -7.35 3.68
N SER A 154 -3.86 -6.29 4.27
CA SER A 154 -4.83 -5.38 3.66
C SER A 154 -4.20 -4.06 3.25
N GLY A 155 -4.58 -3.58 2.09
CA GLY A 155 -4.23 -2.26 1.57
C GLY A 155 -5.43 -1.50 1.05
N LYS A 156 -5.14 -0.43 0.29
CA LYS A 156 -6.07 0.27 -0.57
C LYS A 156 -5.44 0.41 -1.94
N HIS A 157 -6.03 -0.22 -2.95
CA HIS A 157 -5.63 0.08 -4.31
C HIS A 157 -6.21 1.43 -4.71
N ASN A 158 -5.34 2.42 -4.88
CA ASN A 158 -5.74 3.78 -5.23
C ASN A 158 -5.77 3.93 -6.74
N ASN A 159 -6.92 3.68 -7.36
CA ASN A 159 -7.14 3.90 -8.78
C ASN A 159 -7.26 5.40 -9.03
N TRP A 160 -6.27 5.97 -9.72
CA TRP A 160 -6.13 7.41 -9.93
C TRP A 160 -6.11 7.77 -11.40
N SER A 161 -6.82 8.84 -11.76
CA SER A 161 -6.92 9.32 -13.14
C SER A 161 -7.09 10.84 -13.19
N LEU A 162 -6.73 11.43 -14.33
CA LEU A 162 -6.90 12.85 -14.62
C LEU A 162 -7.82 13.02 -15.83
N SER A 163 -8.87 13.82 -15.68
CA SER A 163 -9.84 14.07 -16.75
C SER A 163 -10.19 15.55 -16.87
N THR A 164 -10.47 15.98 -18.08
CA THR A 164 -10.94 17.34 -18.35
C THR A 164 -12.44 17.48 -18.07
N ASP A 165 -12.90 18.71 -17.93
CA ASP A 165 -14.31 19.07 -17.75
C ASP A 165 -15.18 18.74 -18.96
N ASP A 166 -14.61 18.63 -20.16
CA ASP A 166 -15.28 18.20 -21.39
C ASP A 166 -15.11 16.70 -21.71
N GLY A 167 -14.62 15.90 -20.73
CA GLY A 167 -14.68 14.44 -20.75
C GLY A 167 -13.47 13.73 -21.34
N ILE A 168 -12.36 14.42 -21.58
CA ILE A 168 -11.12 13.78 -22.04
C ILE A 168 -10.36 13.18 -20.83
N ASN A 169 -10.22 11.86 -20.79
CA ASN A 169 -9.34 11.21 -19.83
C ASN A 169 -7.89 11.25 -20.35
N LEU A 170 -6.98 11.88 -19.60
CA LEU A 170 -5.59 12.09 -20.00
C LEU A 170 -4.78 10.78 -20.00
N PHE A 171 -5.20 9.79 -19.21
CA PHE A 171 -4.58 8.47 -19.14
C PHE A 171 -5.20 7.45 -20.09
N LYS A 172 -6.21 7.83 -20.89
CA LYS A 172 -6.80 6.94 -21.87
C LYS A 172 -6.14 7.15 -23.23
N PRO A 173 -5.40 6.14 -23.75
CA PRO A 173 -4.86 6.20 -25.09
C PRO A 173 -5.96 6.17 -26.16
N SER A 174 -5.66 6.67 -27.33
CA SER A 174 -6.46 6.44 -28.52
C SER A 174 -6.36 4.96 -28.97
N LYS A 175 -7.12 4.56 -29.98
CA LYS A 175 -7.01 3.21 -30.57
C LYS A 175 -5.63 2.92 -31.18
N LYS A 176 -4.83 3.95 -31.40
CA LYS A 176 -3.46 3.88 -31.93
C LYS A 176 -2.51 4.62 -30.99
N PRO A 177 -2.10 3.99 -29.88
CA PRO A 177 -1.21 4.61 -28.89
C PRO A 177 0.10 5.12 -29.49
N GLU A 178 0.60 4.48 -30.54
CA GLU A 178 1.83 4.85 -31.26
C GLU A 178 1.72 6.23 -31.95
N THR A 179 0.52 6.71 -32.23
CA THR A 179 0.28 8.03 -32.84
C THR A 179 -0.32 9.06 -31.87
N ASP A 180 -0.64 8.67 -30.64
CA ASP A 180 -1.24 9.55 -29.63
C ASP A 180 -0.17 10.35 -28.87
N THR A 181 0.30 11.42 -29.44
CA THR A 181 1.36 12.26 -28.85
C THR A 181 0.98 12.87 -27.51
N ARG A 182 -0.32 13.23 -27.32
CA ARG A 182 -0.81 13.70 -26.02
C ARG A 182 -0.65 12.64 -24.94
N PHE A 183 -1.11 11.42 -25.20
CA PHE A 183 -1.03 10.32 -24.26
C PHE A 183 0.45 9.95 -23.94
N GLN A 184 1.30 9.87 -24.98
CA GLN A 184 2.73 9.58 -24.81
C GLN A 184 3.42 10.64 -23.94
N LEU A 185 3.12 11.93 -24.15
CA LEU A 185 3.66 13.02 -23.32
C LEU A 185 3.19 12.89 -21.86
N VAL A 186 1.90 12.59 -21.64
CA VAL A 186 1.35 12.40 -20.29
C VAL A 186 2.00 11.20 -19.60
N VAL A 187 2.25 10.08 -20.30
CA VAL A 187 3.01 8.94 -19.76
C VAL A 187 4.44 9.37 -19.38
N GLY A 188 5.12 10.13 -20.24
CA GLY A 188 6.45 10.70 -19.94
C GLY A 188 6.43 11.59 -18.69
N CYS A 189 5.39 12.41 -18.51
CA CYS A 189 5.18 13.20 -17.29
C CYS A 189 4.98 12.32 -16.06
N VAL A 190 4.19 11.22 -16.13
CA VAL A 190 4.02 10.27 -15.03
C VAL A 190 5.36 9.62 -14.67
N MET A 191 6.13 9.16 -15.65
CA MET A 191 7.44 8.55 -15.41
C MET A 191 8.38 9.53 -14.70
N LYS A 192 8.45 10.78 -15.15
CA LYS A 192 9.24 11.83 -14.51
C LYS A 192 8.80 12.12 -13.08
N ALA A 193 7.49 12.32 -12.87
CA ALA A 193 6.90 12.62 -11.58
C ALA A 193 7.18 11.51 -10.56
N VAL A 194 6.89 10.25 -10.91
CA VAL A 194 7.07 9.11 -10.03
C VAL A 194 8.55 8.86 -9.73
N LYS A 195 9.45 8.95 -10.72
CA LYS A 195 10.89 8.78 -10.48
C LYS A 195 11.44 9.85 -9.53
N LYS A 196 11.11 11.12 -9.77
CA LYS A 196 11.59 12.25 -8.97
C LYS A 196 11.10 12.20 -7.53
N HIS A 197 9.84 11.81 -7.31
CA HIS A 197 9.19 11.84 -6.00
C HIS A 197 8.85 10.44 -5.43
N ALA A 198 9.55 9.38 -5.88
CA ALA A 198 9.30 8.01 -5.44
C ALA A 198 9.33 7.86 -3.91
N LEU A 199 10.31 8.47 -3.24
CA LEU A 199 10.44 8.37 -1.78
C LEU A 199 9.33 9.12 -1.05
N LEU A 200 8.91 10.29 -1.54
CA LEU A 200 7.78 11.03 -0.99
C LEU A 200 6.47 10.25 -1.17
N LEU A 201 6.28 9.64 -2.34
CA LEU A 201 5.11 8.81 -2.61
C LEU A 201 5.09 7.56 -1.72
N ARG A 202 6.27 6.94 -1.45
CA ARG A 202 6.43 5.85 -0.46
C ARG A 202 5.99 6.29 0.93
N THR A 203 6.37 7.50 1.36
CA THR A 203 6.00 8.05 2.67
C THR A 203 4.49 8.30 2.76
N ALA A 204 3.92 8.95 1.77
CA ALA A 204 2.51 9.33 1.73
C ALA A 204 1.54 8.14 1.67
N ALA A 205 1.99 6.99 1.17
CA ALA A 205 1.18 5.79 1.04
C ALA A 205 1.19 4.91 2.30
N SER A 206 1.96 5.25 3.35
CA SER A 206 2.33 4.27 4.35
C SER A 206 2.17 4.76 5.79
N ASN A 207 2.35 3.81 6.70
CA ASN A 207 2.37 3.98 8.15
C ASN A 207 3.19 2.82 8.76
N PRO A 208 3.38 2.73 10.10
CA PRO A 208 4.12 1.63 10.73
C PRO A 208 3.55 0.24 10.41
N GLY A 209 2.22 0.10 10.33
CA GLY A 209 1.56 -1.18 10.02
C GLY A 209 1.87 -1.70 8.61
N ASN A 210 2.06 -0.80 7.66
CA ASN A 210 2.36 -1.15 6.27
C ASN A 210 3.78 -1.74 6.09
N ASP A 211 4.69 -1.49 7.02
CA ASP A 211 6.02 -2.11 7.03
C ASP A 211 5.96 -3.64 7.21
N HIS A 212 4.91 -4.15 7.85
CA HIS A 212 4.64 -5.58 8.00
C HIS A 212 3.99 -6.22 6.76
N ARG A 213 3.36 -5.40 5.90
CA ARG A 213 2.60 -5.86 4.73
C ARG A 213 3.45 -5.88 3.46
N LEU A 214 4.25 -4.84 3.19
CA LEU A 214 4.93 -4.65 1.92
C LEU A 214 5.95 -5.75 1.60
N GLY A 215 6.01 -6.15 0.33
CA GLY A 215 7.02 -7.06 -0.21
C GLY A 215 6.64 -8.52 -0.30
N ALA A 216 5.42 -8.90 0.07
CA ALA A 216 4.94 -10.29 -0.04
C ALA A 216 3.41 -10.38 -0.10
N ASN A 217 2.88 -11.51 -0.57
CA ASN A 217 1.45 -11.83 -0.53
C ASN A 217 0.57 -10.73 -1.15
N GLU A 218 0.74 -10.46 -2.43
CA GLU A 218 0.03 -9.44 -3.22
C GLU A 218 0.30 -7.97 -2.82
N ALA A 219 1.06 -7.72 -1.77
CA ALA A 219 1.53 -6.37 -1.44
C ALA A 219 2.77 -6.02 -2.26
N PRO A 220 2.84 -4.83 -2.88
CA PRO A 220 3.99 -4.45 -3.70
C PRO A 220 5.27 -4.35 -2.86
N PRO A 221 6.45 -4.48 -3.50
CA PRO A 221 7.73 -4.20 -2.83
C PRO A 221 7.84 -2.73 -2.44
N ALA A 222 8.77 -2.41 -1.53
CA ALA A 222 9.06 -1.04 -1.13
C ALA A 222 9.68 -0.17 -2.24
N ILE A 223 10.10 -0.79 -3.34
CA ILE A 223 10.63 -0.13 -4.53
C ILE A 223 9.47 0.32 -5.42
N ILE A 224 9.34 1.61 -5.66
CA ILE A 224 8.33 2.11 -6.59
C ILE A 224 8.87 2.00 -8.03
N SER A 225 8.12 1.30 -8.87
CA SER A 225 8.31 1.21 -10.31
C SER A 225 6.97 1.30 -11.02
N ILE A 226 6.98 1.64 -12.31
CA ILE A 226 5.79 1.77 -13.14
C ILE A 226 5.68 0.56 -14.05
N PHE A 227 4.54 -0.12 -14.02
CA PHE A 227 4.16 -1.14 -14.98
C PHE A 227 3.23 -0.54 -16.04
N LEU A 228 3.54 -0.74 -17.32
CA LEU A 228 2.76 -0.19 -18.44
C LEU A 228 2.05 -1.27 -19.29
N GLY A 229 2.34 -2.54 -19.05
CA GLY A 229 1.87 -3.65 -19.88
C GLY A 229 2.57 -3.70 -21.25
N ASP A 230 2.25 -4.73 -22.04
CA ASP A 230 2.97 -5.01 -23.30
C ASP A 230 2.71 -3.96 -24.37
N GLN A 231 1.47 -3.49 -24.49
CA GLN A 231 1.11 -2.53 -25.54
C GLN A 231 1.78 -1.17 -25.35
N ILE A 232 1.60 -0.57 -24.19
CA ILE A 232 2.14 0.78 -23.90
C ILE A 232 3.66 0.68 -23.64
N GLY A 233 4.10 -0.42 -23.01
CA GLY A 233 5.51 -0.71 -22.84
C GLY A 233 6.25 -0.76 -24.20
N GLY A 234 5.70 -1.47 -25.18
CA GLY A 234 6.27 -1.52 -26.52
C GLY A 234 6.32 -0.15 -27.24
N VAL A 235 5.36 0.73 -26.98
CA VAL A 235 5.42 2.14 -27.46
C VAL A 235 6.54 2.92 -26.77
N VAL A 236 6.66 2.79 -25.44
CA VAL A 236 7.72 3.43 -24.65
C VAL A 236 9.10 2.93 -25.06
N ASP A 237 9.27 1.64 -25.28
CA ASP A 237 10.55 1.04 -25.73
C ASP A 237 10.99 1.60 -27.08
N GLN A 238 10.08 1.73 -28.04
CA GLN A 238 10.38 2.37 -29.32
C GLN A 238 10.79 3.85 -29.17
N ILE A 239 10.12 4.60 -28.29
CA ILE A 239 10.49 6.00 -28.01
C ILE A 239 11.89 6.09 -27.37
N ILE A 240 12.23 5.16 -26.48
CA ILE A 240 13.56 5.08 -25.87
C ILE A 240 14.62 4.84 -26.96
N GLU A 241 14.38 3.89 -27.86
CA GLU A 241 15.34 3.51 -28.91
C GLU A 241 15.43 4.54 -30.04
N LYS A 242 14.29 4.87 -30.65
CA LYS A 242 14.23 5.65 -31.90
C LYS A 242 13.89 7.13 -31.68
N GLY A 243 13.29 7.50 -30.51
CA GLY A 243 12.74 8.84 -30.25
C GLY A 243 11.29 9.03 -30.67
N TYR A 244 10.66 8.01 -31.24
CA TYR A 244 9.25 7.98 -31.63
C TYR A 244 8.75 6.53 -31.70
N ALA A 245 7.43 6.35 -31.68
CA ALA A 245 6.82 5.05 -31.94
C ALA A 245 6.16 5.06 -33.33
N ASP A 246 6.25 3.92 -34.03
CA ASP A 246 5.66 3.72 -35.36
C ASP A 246 4.65 2.57 -35.42
N SER A 247 4.59 1.77 -34.33
CA SER A 247 3.72 0.61 -34.21
C SER A 247 3.31 0.37 -32.77
N SER A 248 2.19 -0.29 -32.57
CA SER A 248 1.80 -0.85 -31.26
C SER A 248 1.23 -2.26 -31.46
N ILE A 249 1.31 -3.09 -30.42
CA ILE A 249 0.69 -4.41 -30.42
C ILE A 249 -0.82 -4.18 -30.40
N PRO A 250 -1.58 -4.67 -31.42
CA PRO A 250 -3.03 -4.51 -31.41
C PRO A 250 -3.64 -5.24 -30.21
N ALA A 251 -4.67 -4.67 -29.62
CA ALA A 251 -5.52 -5.42 -28.70
C ALA A 251 -6.03 -6.66 -29.44
N GLY A 252 -5.56 -7.86 -29.03
CA GLY A 252 -5.98 -9.09 -29.69
C GLY A 252 -7.47 -9.34 -29.46
N MET A 253 -8.14 -10.00 -30.38
CA MET A 253 -9.53 -10.47 -30.20
C MET A 253 -9.51 -11.78 -29.42
N LEU A 254 -10.33 -11.91 -28.40
CA LEU A 254 -10.65 -13.16 -27.74
C LEU A 254 -11.81 -13.80 -28.51
N ASP A 255 -11.50 -14.77 -29.34
CA ASP A 255 -12.46 -15.66 -29.97
C ASP A 255 -12.55 -16.94 -29.14
N LEU A 256 -13.69 -17.17 -28.51
CA LEU A 256 -13.95 -18.37 -27.72
C LEU A 256 -14.26 -19.60 -28.56
N GLY A 257 -14.31 -19.47 -29.91
CA GLY A 257 -14.65 -20.54 -30.81
C GLY A 257 -16.11 -21.00 -30.71
N VAL A 258 -16.97 -20.23 -30.07
CA VAL A 258 -18.39 -20.49 -29.85
C VAL A 258 -19.19 -19.51 -30.69
N LYS A 259 -20.01 -20.02 -31.61
CA LYS A 259 -20.77 -19.21 -32.57
C LYS A 259 -21.70 -18.18 -31.95
N GLU A 260 -22.18 -18.47 -30.76
CA GLU A 260 -23.11 -17.63 -30.00
C GLU A 260 -22.41 -16.53 -29.15
N CYS A 261 -21.10 -16.62 -29.02
CA CYS A 261 -20.30 -15.62 -28.30
C CYS A 261 -19.64 -14.70 -29.33
N PRO A 262 -19.95 -13.37 -29.32
CA PRO A 262 -19.20 -12.45 -30.14
C PRO A 262 -17.75 -12.39 -29.72
N ALA A 263 -16.83 -12.23 -30.68
CA ALA A 263 -15.44 -11.96 -30.38
C ALA A 263 -15.34 -10.63 -29.61
N VAL A 264 -14.63 -10.63 -28.48
CA VAL A 264 -14.43 -9.45 -27.62
C VAL A 264 -12.96 -9.03 -27.73
N ASP A 265 -12.72 -7.73 -27.72
CA ASP A 265 -11.37 -7.23 -27.62
C ASP A 265 -10.72 -7.77 -26.32
N LYS A 266 -9.53 -8.41 -26.45
CA LYS A 266 -8.74 -8.74 -25.27
C LYS A 266 -8.39 -7.45 -24.56
N ASP A 267 -8.57 -7.46 -23.24
CA ASP A 267 -7.99 -6.39 -22.43
C ASP A 267 -6.45 -6.50 -22.52
N PRO A 268 -5.76 -5.54 -23.13
CA PRO A 268 -4.31 -5.56 -23.26
C PRO A 268 -3.60 -5.19 -21.96
N THR A 269 -4.36 -4.88 -20.90
CA THR A 269 -3.83 -4.53 -19.60
C THR A 269 -3.72 -5.77 -18.74
N ASP A 270 -2.52 -6.32 -18.66
CA ASP A 270 -2.19 -7.32 -17.66
C ASP A 270 -2.08 -6.61 -16.29
N ARG A 271 -2.83 -7.12 -15.30
CA ARG A 271 -2.66 -6.66 -13.92
C ARG A 271 -1.44 -7.34 -13.32
N ASN A 272 -0.26 -6.73 -13.46
CA ASN A 272 0.92 -7.19 -12.73
C ASN A 272 0.74 -6.89 -11.23
N ARG A 273 0.30 -7.90 -10.48
CA ARG A 273 0.02 -7.79 -9.03
C ARG A 273 1.25 -7.44 -8.19
N THR A 274 2.45 -7.60 -8.74
CA THR A 274 3.71 -7.27 -8.06
C THR A 274 4.15 -5.83 -8.28
N SER A 275 3.51 -5.09 -9.20
CA SER A 275 3.85 -3.68 -9.45
C SER A 275 3.17 -2.75 -8.45
N PRO A 276 3.91 -1.82 -7.83
CA PRO A 276 3.33 -0.82 -6.93
C PRO A 276 2.53 0.27 -7.64
N PHE A 277 2.80 0.50 -8.94
CA PHE A 277 2.16 1.55 -9.73
C PHE A 277 1.90 1.05 -11.15
N ALA A 278 0.70 0.54 -11.39
CA ALA A 278 0.34 -0.15 -12.61
C ALA A 278 -0.64 0.66 -13.48
N PHE A 279 -0.34 0.75 -14.78
CA PHE A 279 -1.28 1.28 -15.77
C PHE A 279 -2.36 0.22 -16.09
N THR A 280 -3.63 0.59 -15.96
CA THR A 280 -4.77 -0.30 -16.17
C THR A 280 -5.74 0.24 -17.26
N GLY A 281 -5.18 0.71 -18.36
CA GLY A 281 -5.90 1.09 -19.60
C GLY A 281 -6.40 2.54 -19.65
N ASN A 282 -6.85 3.11 -18.55
CA ASN A 282 -7.31 4.51 -18.48
C ASN A 282 -7.04 5.20 -17.15
N ARG A 283 -6.21 4.58 -16.31
CA ARG A 283 -5.83 5.04 -14.98
C ARG A 283 -4.56 4.36 -14.53
N PHE A 284 -3.95 4.89 -13.48
CA PHE A 284 -2.88 4.22 -12.74
C PHE A 284 -3.43 3.72 -11.41
N GLU A 285 -3.11 2.49 -11.08
CA GLU A 285 -3.45 1.85 -9.81
C GLU A 285 -2.21 1.89 -8.90
N PHE A 286 -2.30 2.67 -7.84
CA PHE A 286 -1.25 2.75 -6.82
C PHE A 286 -1.59 1.82 -5.66
N ARG A 287 -0.88 0.71 -5.54
CA ARG A 287 -1.20 -0.44 -4.68
C ARG A 287 -0.56 -0.40 -3.29
N MET A 288 0.29 0.58 -3.04
CA MET A 288 1.08 0.64 -1.82
C MET A 288 0.30 1.22 -0.62
N VAL A 289 -0.84 1.85 -0.85
CA VAL A 289 -1.56 2.59 0.20
C VAL A 289 -2.02 1.69 1.32
N ALA A 290 -1.73 2.09 2.56
CA ALA A 290 -2.07 1.39 3.78
C ALA A 290 -3.59 1.35 4.02
N SER A 291 -4.15 0.21 4.44
CA SER A 291 -5.60 0.04 4.60
C SER A 291 -6.20 0.92 5.71
N SER A 292 -5.45 1.21 6.76
CA SER A 292 -5.91 2.06 7.87
C SER A 292 -5.77 3.56 7.61
N CYS A 293 -5.01 3.97 6.55
CA CYS A 293 -4.82 5.37 6.21
C CYS A 293 -5.94 5.92 5.32
N ASN A 294 -6.13 7.25 5.33
CA ASN A 294 -6.95 7.93 4.33
C ASN A 294 -6.20 8.04 2.99
N VAL A 295 -6.93 8.03 1.90
CA VAL A 295 -6.36 8.19 0.54
C VAL A 295 -5.96 9.63 0.20
N ALA A 296 -6.24 10.60 1.07
CA ALA A 296 -5.94 12.01 0.80
C ALA A 296 -4.43 12.24 0.62
N GLU A 297 -3.60 11.74 1.54
CA GLU A 297 -2.15 11.99 1.53
C GLU A 297 -1.46 11.50 0.23
N PRO A 298 -1.62 10.24 -0.22
CA PRO A 298 -1.03 9.82 -1.49
C PRO A 298 -1.57 10.61 -2.69
N ASN A 299 -2.84 11.03 -2.68
CA ASN A 299 -3.41 11.81 -3.78
C ASN A 299 -2.96 13.28 -3.78
N ILE A 300 -2.63 13.86 -2.62
CA ILE A 300 -1.97 15.18 -2.55
C ILE A 300 -0.62 15.10 -3.27
N VAL A 301 0.18 14.07 -2.96
CA VAL A 301 1.49 13.86 -3.60
C VAL A 301 1.33 13.59 -5.09
N LEU A 302 0.46 12.67 -5.50
CA LEU A 302 0.20 12.34 -6.91
C LEU A 302 -0.17 13.58 -7.73
N ASN A 303 -1.07 14.42 -7.22
CA ASN A 303 -1.51 15.61 -7.93
C ASN A 303 -0.45 16.73 -7.93
N ALA A 304 0.32 16.89 -6.84
CA ALA A 304 1.39 17.88 -6.76
C ALA A 304 2.54 17.54 -7.73
N MET A 305 3.01 16.28 -7.71
CA MET A 305 4.09 15.85 -8.60
C MET A 305 3.69 15.89 -10.09
N MET A 306 2.41 15.66 -10.39
CA MET A 306 1.91 15.81 -11.75
C MET A 306 1.77 17.28 -12.18
N ALA A 307 1.40 18.18 -11.27
CA ALA A 307 1.42 19.61 -11.54
C ALA A 307 2.85 20.06 -11.89
N GLU A 308 3.85 19.59 -11.17
CA GLU A 308 5.26 19.88 -11.47
C GLU A 308 5.66 19.31 -12.83
N ALA A 309 5.37 18.04 -13.12
CA ALA A 309 5.72 17.42 -14.39
C ALA A 309 5.03 18.09 -15.60
N PHE A 310 3.77 18.50 -15.45
CA PHE A 310 3.07 19.24 -16.49
C PHE A 310 3.64 20.66 -16.69
N SER A 311 4.01 21.33 -15.60
CA SER A 311 4.71 22.63 -15.66
C SER A 311 6.04 22.50 -16.40
N ASP A 312 6.85 21.51 -16.05
CA ASP A 312 8.15 21.27 -16.69
C ASP A 312 8.00 20.92 -18.18
N ALA A 313 6.99 20.11 -18.55
CA ALA A 313 6.71 19.78 -19.94
C ALA A 313 6.26 21.02 -20.73
N ALA A 314 5.39 21.85 -20.15
CA ALA A 314 4.96 23.10 -20.78
C ALA A 314 6.13 24.06 -20.98
N ASP A 315 6.96 24.25 -19.97
CA ASP A 315 8.16 25.11 -20.05
C ASP A 315 9.15 24.64 -21.15
N ALA A 316 9.38 23.31 -21.23
CA ALA A 316 10.25 22.72 -22.23
C ALA A 316 9.68 22.88 -23.67
N ILE A 317 8.39 22.66 -23.85
CA ILE A 317 7.72 22.87 -25.16
C ILE A 317 7.79 24.36 -25.56
N GLU A 318 7.45 25.28 -24.66
CA GLU A 318 7.52 26.72 -24.92
C GLU A 318 8.93 27.19 -25.26
N ALA A 319 9.96 26.62 -24.62
CA ALA A 319 11.35 26.92 -24.97
C ALA A 319 11.67 26.52 -26.42
N LYS A 320 11.28 25.32 -26.84
CA LYS A 320 11.50 24.83 -28.21
C LYS A 320 10.70 25.64 -29.27
N LEU A 321 9.47 26.07 -28.89
CA LEU A 321 8.69 26.97 -29.77
C LEU A 321 9.38 28.36 -29.96
N ARG A 322 9.98 28.90 -28.89
CA ARG A 322 10.78 30.14 -28.98
C ARG A 322 12.02 30.00 -29.86
N GLU A 323 12.57 28.78 -29.96
CA GLU A 323 13.64 28.45 -30.91
C GLU A 323 13.16 28.34 -32.36
N GLY A 324 11.86 28.48 -32.61
CA GLY A 324 11.28 28.43 -33.96
C GLY A 324 10.88 27.01 -34.41
N LYS A 325 10.84 26.01 -33.52
CA LYS A 325 10.38 24.67 -33.84
C LYS A 325 8.87 24.64 -34.01
N HIS A 326 8.40 23.78 -34.90
CA HIS A 326 6.95 23.49 -35.03
C HIS A 326 6.45 22.71 -33.78
N THR A 327 5.21 22.96 -33.39
CA THR A 327 4.60 22.37 -32.18
C THR A 327 4.74 20.85 -32.11
N ASP A 328 4.40 20.14 -33.19
CA ASP A 328 4.48 18.67 -33.22
C ASP A 328 5.90 18.15 -33.01
N VAL A 329 6.90 18.89 -33.51
CA VAL A 329 8.32 18.52 -33.31
C VAL A 329 8.73 18.78 -31.87
N ALA A 330 8.38 19.93 -31.30
CA ALA A 330 8.67 20.28 -29.92
C ALA A 330 8.05 19.26 -28.94
N VAL A 331 6.79 18.88 -29.15
CA VAL A 331 6.08 17.90 -28.31
C VAL A 331 6.76 16.52 -28.40
N ARG A 332 7.10 16.04 -29.58
CA ARG A 332 7.79 14.74 -29.74
C ARG A 332 9.16 14.72 -29.05
N GLU A 333 9.94 15.79 -29.24
CA GLU A 333 11.25 15.88 -28.60
C GLU A 333 11.15 15.87 -27.08
N VAL A 334 10.25 16.70 -26.48
CA VAL A 334 10.03 16.73 -25.04
C VAL A 334 9.52 15.37 -24.53
N THR A 335 8.63 14.71 -25.27
CA THR A 335 8.15 13.35 -24.94
C THR A 335 9.32 12.37 -24.89
N ALA A 336 10.16 12.36 -25.92
CA ALA A 336 11.30 11.45 -25.99
C ALA A 336 12.35 11.75 -24.90
N GLU A 337 12.61 13.02 -24.60
CA GLU A 337 13.49 13.45 -23.52
C GLU A 337 12.96 12.93 -22.16
N PHE A 338 11.70 13.19 -21.82
CA PHE A 338 11.11 12.78 -20.55
C PHE A 338 11.11 11.25 -20.37
N ILE A 339 10.73 10.50 -21.39
CA ILE A 339 10.72 9.05 -21.34
C ILE A 339 12.15 8.48 -21.19
N ARG A 340 13.13 8.97 -21.97
CA ARG A 340 14.51 8.49 -21.92
C ARG A 340 15.21 8.78 -20.60
N GLU A 341 15.04 9.99 -20.07
CA GLU A 341 15.65 10.41 -18.81
C GLU A 341 15.06 9.67 -17.60
N ASN A 342 13.84 9.18 -17.73
CA ASN A 342 13.12 8.53 -16.65
C ASN A 342 12.83 7.04 -16.89
N LYS A 343 13.48 6.41 -17.87
CA LYS A 343 13.29 4.99 -18.21
C LYS A 343 13.57 4.03 -17.04
N ASP A 344 14.41 4.43 -16.10
CA ASP A 344 14.80 3.60 -14.96
C ASP A 344 13.63 3.24 -14.04
N ILE A 345 12.56 4.07 -14.01
CA ILE A 345 11.34 3.81 -13.21
C ILE A 345 10.41 2.77 -13.87
N TYR A 346 10.57 2.54 -15.18
CA TYR A 346 9.74 1.61 -15.95
C TYR A 346 10.20 0.17 -15.79
N PHE A 347 9.28 -0.72 -15.39
CA PHE A 347 9.55 -2.13 -15.21
C PHE A 347 8.28 -2.99 -15.40
N ASN A 348 8.30 -3.88 -16.39
CA ASN A 348 7.18 -4.79 -16.71
C ASN A 348 7.37 -6.21 -16.15
N GLY A 349 8.38 -6.45 -15.31
CA GLY A 349 8.69 -7.78 -14.77
C GLY A 349 8.06 -8.06 -13.40
N ASN A 350 8.49 -9.17 -12.80
CA ASN A 350 8.06 -9.56 -11.45
C ASN A 350 8.83 -8.76 -10.38
N GLY A 351 8.12 -7.92 -9.63
CA GLY A 351 8.67 -7.05 -8.59
C GLY A 351 9.14 -7.77 -7.31
N TYR A 352 8.84 -9.07 -7.15
CA TYR A 352 9.23 -9.82 -5.95
C TYR A 352 10.58 -10.52 -6.07
N THR A 353 11.22 -10.49 -7.22
CA THR A 353 12.47 -11.23 -7.44
C THR A 353 13.69 -10.49 -6.88
N ASP A 354 14.68 -11.25 -6.41
CA ASP A 354 15.96 -10.69 -5.95
C ASP A 354 16.73 -10.01 -7.09
N GLU A 355 16.56 -10.49 -8.33
CA GLU A 355 17.12 -9.89 -9.54
C GLU A 355 16.56 -8.48 -9.76
N TRP A 356 15.25 -8.27 -9.48
CA TRP A 356 14.68 -6.93 -9.54
C TRP A 356 15.23 -6.01 -8.45
N VAL A 357 15.40 -6.51 -7.23
CA VAL A 357 16.01 -5.70 -6.13
C VAL A 357 17.40 -5.23 -6.54
N ALA A 358 18.25 -6.11 -7.07
CA ALA A 358 19.59 -5.77 -7.53
C ALA A 358 19.58 -4.79 -8.72
N GLU A 359 18.66 -4.99 -9.67
CA GLU A 359 18.50 -4.11 -10.82
C GLU A 359 17.96 -2.73 -10.43
N ALA A 360 17.04 -2.66 -9.50
CA ALA A 360 16.51 -1.39 -8.98
C ALA A 360 17.61 -0.56 -8.26
N GLU A 361 18.47 -1.22 -7.49
CA GLU A 361 19.63 -0.59 -6.88
C GLU A 361 20.59 -0.04 -7.94
N ARG A 362 20.89 -0.84 -8.98
CA ARG A 362 21.71 -0.41 -10.12
C ARG A 362 21.12 0.81 -10.85
N ARG A 363 19.78 0.91 -10.92
CA ARG A 363 19.06 2.06 -11.49
C ARG A 363 18.95 3.24 -10.53
N GLY A 364 19.41 3.12 -9.28
CA GLY A 364 19.31 4.15 -8.26
C GLY A 364 17.90 4.37 -7.73
N LEU A 365 17.01 3.39 -7.84
CA LEU A 365 15.66 3.47 -7.30
C LEU A 365 15.67 3.24 -5.79
N PRO A 366 14.96 4.05 -4.98
CA PRO A 366 14.93 3.88 -3.54
C PRO A 366 14.27 2.55 -3.14
N ASN A 367 14.93 1.79 -2.24
CA ASN A 367 14.38 0.61 -1.59
C ASN A 367 14.30 0.84 -0.09
N VAL A 368 13.29 1.60 0.35
CA VAL A 368 13.13 1.97 1.75
C VAL A 368 12.07 1.11 2.39
N LYS A 369 12.51 0.09 3.13
CA LYS A 369 11.65 -0.95 3.73
C LYS A 369 10.79 -0.42 4.87
N THR A 370 11.31 0.51 5.69
CA THR A 370 10.57 1.05 6.84
C THR A 370 10.02 2.44 6.56
N TRP A 371 8.82 2.70 7.07
CA TRP A 371 8.17 4.00 6.90
C TRP A 371 8.98 5.14 7.51
N VAL A 372 9.53 4.93 8.71
CA VAL A 372 10.31 5.95 9.42
C VAL A 372 11.54 6.43 8.64
N ASP A 373 12.19 5.55 7.88
CA ASP A 373 13.33 5.92 7.02
C ASP A 373 12.92 6.78 5.82
N SER A 374 11.66 6.68 5.40
CA SER A 374 11.12 7.45 4.27
C SER A 374 10.66 8.86 4.66
N ILE A 375 10.36 9.12 5.95
CA ILE A 375 9.78 10.40 6.43
C ILE A 375 10.66 11.60 6.09
N LYS A 376 11.98 11.42 6.01
CA LYS A 376 12.92 12.49 5.60
C LYS A 376 12.55 13.15 4.27
N SER A 377 11.91 12.40 3.35
CA SER A 377 11.52 12.91 2.03
C SER A 377 10.53 14.07 2.09
N VAL A 378 9.77 14.19 3.17
CA VAL A 378 8.78 15.26 3.36
C VAL A 378 9.45 16.64 3.42
N THR A 379 10.67 16.71 3.95
CA THR A 379 11.44 17.95 4.12
C THR A 379 12.64 18.08 3.18
N GLU A 380 12.78 17.17 2.21
CA GLU A 380 13.83 17.30 1.17
C GLU A 380 13.62 18.55 0.32
N PRO A 381 14.70 19.21 -0.12
CA PRO A 381 14.61 20.44 -0.91
C PRO A 381 13.67 20.32 -2.12
N THR A 382 13.74 19.20 -2.85
CA THR A 382 12.89 18.94 -4.02
C THR A 382 11.40 18.90 -3.68
N THR A 383 11.05 18.35 -2.51
CA THR A 383 9.67 18.32 -1.99
C THR A 383 9.21 19.73 -1.59
N VAL A 384 10.04 20.45 -0.85
CA VAL A 384 9.74 21.82 -0.41
C VAL A 384 9.53 22.73 -1.62
N GLU A 385 10.45 22.70 -2.59
CA GLU A 385 10.36 23.48 -3.82
C GLU A 385 9.08 23.20 -4.60
N MET A 386 8.69 21.92 -4.75
CA MET A 386 7.45 21.52 -5.43
C MET A 386 6.24 22.11 -4.72
N TYR A 387 6.11 21.93 -3.42
CA TYR A 387 4.94 22.39 -2.67
C TYR A 387 4.85 23.92 -2.61
N GLU A 388 5.96 24.62 -2.41
CA GLU A 388 6.01 26.09 -2.38
C GLU A 388 5.76 26.69 -3.77
N LYS A 389 6.31 26.09 -4.85
CA LYS A 389 6.08 26.51 -6.27
C LYS A 389 4.59 26.61 -6.59
N PHE A 390 3.79 25.67 -6.08
CA PHE A 390 2.35 25.60 -6.35
C PHE A 390 1.48 26.09 -5.19
N HIS A 391 2.05 26.72 -4.18
CA HIS A 391 1.34 27.25 -3.00
C HIS A 391 0.49 26.20 -2.28
N ILE A 392 0.95 24.93 -2.22
CA ILE A 392 0.23 23.82 -1.60
C ILE A 392 0.52 23.77 -0.11
N LEU A 393 1.80 23.72 0.27
CA LEU A 393 2.29 23.73 1.65
C LEU A 393 3.59 24.52 1.72
N THR A 394 3.82 25.18 2.85
CA THR A 394 5.06 25.85 3.17
C THR A 394 6.07 24.86 3.78
N LYS A 395 7.35 25.20 3.75
CA LYS A 395 8.39 24.43 4.43
C LYS A 395 8.06 24.14 5.89
N ARG A 396 7.54 25.15 6.62
CA ARG A 396 7.16 25.00 8.04
C ARG A 396 6.05 23.98 8.25
N GLU A 397 5.05 23.92 7.36
CA GLU A 397 3.97 22.94 7.42
C GLU A 397 4.49 21.53 7.10
N LEU A 398 5.44 21.41 6.19
CA LEU A 398 6.09 20.13 5.89
C LEU A 398 6.94 19.63 7.05
N GLU A 399 7.70 20.51 7.71
CA GLU A 399 8.45 20.18 8.93
C GLU A 399 7.51 19.69 10.03
N ALA A 400 6.40 20.39 10.28
CA ALA A 400 5.41 19.97 11.27
C ALA A 400 4.78 18.61 10.94
N ARG A 401 4.50 18.31 9.65
CA ARG A 401 4.01 16.99 9.21
C ARG A 401 5.03 15.89 9.47
N ALA A 402 6.30 16.14 9.17
CA ALA A 402 7.36 15.16 9.41
C ALA A 402 7.51 14.85 10.92
N GLU A 403 7.41 15.86 11.79
CA GLU A 403 7.40 15.66 13.25
C GLU A 403 6.24 14.78 13.69
N VAL A 404 5.02 15.05 13.20
CA VAL A 404 3.84 14.22 13.49
C VAL A 404 4.02 12.77 13.00
N PHE A 405 4.65 12.56 11.87
CA PHE A 405 4.92 11.21 11.35
C PHE A 405 5.92 10.46 12.24
N TYR A 406 7.03 11.10 12.66
CA TYR A 406 7.96 10.50 13.61
C TYR A 406 7.29 10.17 14.95
N GLU A 407 6.47 11.09 15.46
CA GLU A 407 5.71 10.87 16.68
C GLU A 407 4.71 9.71 16.54
N THR A 408 4.01 9.63 15.42
CA THR A 408 3.08 8.53 15.12
C THR A 408 3.79 7.18 15.12
N TYR A 409 4.97 7.10 14.48
CA TYR A 409 5.79 5.89 14.47
C TYR A 409 6.16 5.45 15.89
N SER A 410 6.72 6.38 16.67
CA SER A 410 7.12 6.12 18.05
C SER A 410 5.96 5.66 18.94
N LYS A 411 4.81 6.35 18.85
CA LYS A 411 3.61 6.00 19.65
C LYS A 411 3.05 4.64 19.29
N THR A 412 3.05 4.29 18.01
CA THR A 412 2.56 2.97 17.56
C THR A 412 3.43 1.86 18.14
N LEU A 413 4.75 1.92 17.97
CA LEU A 413 5.65 0.91 18.49
C LEU A 413 5.69 0.89 20.02
N ASN A 414 5.53 2.05 20.66
CA ASN A 414 5.41 2.14 22.11
C ASN A 414 4.21 1.34 22.66
N ILE A 415 3.04 1.46 21.99
CA ILE A 415 1.85 0.70 22.37
C ILE A 415 2.10 -0.80 22.14
N GLU A 416 2.69 -1.19 21.02
CA GLU A 416 3.02 -2.59 20.72
C GLU A 416 3.99 -3.18 21.76
N ALA A 417 5.11 -2.53 22.02
CA ALA A 417 6.08 -2.98 23.00
C ALA A 417 5.50 -3.07 24.42
N GLY A 418 4.74 -2.06 24.84
CA GLY A 418 4.03 -2.07 26.12
C GLY A 418 3.04 -3.22 26.24
N THR A 419 2.29 -3.49 25.17
CA THR A 419 1.33 -4.61 25.10
C THR A 419 2.05 -5.97 25.17
N MET A 420 3.19 -6.13 24.48
CA MET A 420 3.99 -7.35 24.56
C MET A 420 4.48 -7.60 26.00
N ILE A 421 5.06 -6.57 26.63
CA ILE A 421 5.53 -6.66 28.02
C ILE A 421 4.39 -7.07 28.95
N ASP A 422 3.22 -6.44 28.81
CA ASP A 422 2.05 -6.72 29.65
C ASP A 422 1.51 -8.15 29.45
N MET A 423 1.36 -8.59 28.22
CA MET A 423 0.89 -9.95 27.89
C MET A 423 1.85 -11.02 28.39
N VAL A 424 3.16 -10.87 28.16
CA VAL A 424 4.16 -11.85 28.60
C VAL A 424 4.19 -11.92 30.12
N THR A 425 4.22 -10.77 30.79
CA THR A 425 4.27 -10.70 32.26
C THR A 425 3.04 -11.25 32.93
N LYS A 426 1.84 -10.89 32.46
CA LYS A 426 0.59 -11.18 33.18
C LYS A 426 -0.15 -12.43 32.69
N LYS A 427 0.10 -12.87 31.46
CA LYS A 427 -0.65 -13.99 30.85
C LYS A 427 0.26 -15.16 30.46
N ILE A 428 1.32 -14.93 29.65
CA ILE A 428 2.11 -16.00 29.06
C ILE A 428 2.97 -16.70 30.12
N ILE A 429 3.84 -15.98 30.83
CA ILE A 429 4.68 -16.56 31.89
C ILE A 429 3.85 -17.28 32.96
N PRO A 430 2.78 -16.70 33.53
CA PRO A 430 1.93 -17.41 34.49
C PRO A 430 1.30 -18.68 33.92
N ALA A 431 0.90 -18.72 32.66
CA ALA A 431 0.34 -19.90 32.01
C ALA A 431 1.40 -20.99 31.84
N VAL A 432 2.63 -20.63 31.43
CA VAL A 432 3.74 -21.58 31.29
C VAL A 432 4.10 -22.20 32.66
N ILE A 433 4.26 -21.37 33.69
CA ILE A 433 4.55 -21.86 35.07
C ILE A 433 3.46 -22.82 35.54
N LYS A 434 2.20 -22.55 35.25
CA LYS A 434 1.10 -23.48 35.60
C LYS A 434 1.23 -24.80 34.86
N TYR A 435 1.64 -24.79 33.60
CA TYR A 435 1.84 -26.00 32.82
C TYR A 435 3.07 -26.80 33.30
N GLU A 436 4.17 -26.13 33.63
CA GLU A 436 5.34 -26.76 34.28
C GLU A 436 4.96 -27.49 35.56
N ASN A 437 4.16 -26.87 36.43
CA ASN A 437 3.68 -27.49 37.66
C ASN A 437 2.87 -28.77 37.37
N ASN A 438 2.02 -28.78 36.33
CA ASN A 438 1.25 -29.96 35.92
C ASN A 438 2.20 -31.09 35.43
N LEU A 439 3.21 -30.77 34.64
CA LEU A 439 4.19 -31.74 34.16
C LEU A 439 5.03 -32.32 35.34
N ALA A 440 5.52 -31.47 36.24
CA ALA A 440 6.27 -31.87 37.41
C ALA A 440 5.42 -32.78 38.34
N ALA A 441 4.15 -32.44 38.54
CA ALA A 441 3.22 -33.28 39.30
C ALA A 441 3.00 -34.64 38.61
N SER A 442 2.85 -34.68 37.28
CA SER A 442 2.74 -35.91 36.50
C SER A 442 4.00 -36.81 36.69
N VAL A 443 5.20 -36.24 36.52
CA VAL A 443 6.48 -36.93 36.73
C VAL A 443 6.53 -37.60 38.13
N ASN A 444 6.24 -36.82 39.19
CA ASN A 444 6.31 -37.29 40.57
C ASN A 444 5.25 -38.36 40.83
N THR A 445 4.00 -38.20 40.37
CA THR A 445 2.92 -39.15 40.60
C THR A 445 3.20 -40.46 39.89
N ILE A 446 3.66 -40.48 38.66
CA ILE A 446 3.96 -41.71 37.92
C ILE A 446 5.13 -42.45 38.58
N LYS A 447 6.21 -41.77 38.93
CA LYS A 447 7.37 -42.38 39.64
C LYS A 447 6.99 -42.97 40.99
N SER A 448 6.11 -42.29 41.72
CA SER A 448 5.62 -42.78 43.01
C SER A 448 4.72 -44.01 42.88
N ALA A 449 3.94 -44.08 41.84
CA ALA A 449 3.05 -45.22 41.56
C ALA A 449 3.77 -46.44 40.98
N TYR A 450 4.77 -46.18 40.11
CA TYR A 450 5.58 -47.20 39.46
C TYR A 450 6.99 -46.66 39.14
N ALA A 451 7.94 -46.99 40.03
CA ALA A 451 9.30 -46.45 39.97
C ALA A 451 10.07 -46.78 38.69
N ALA A 452 9.72 -47.88 38.01
CA ALA A 452 10.32 -48.29 36.74
C ALA A 452 9.60 -47.75 35.51
N ALA A 453 8.62 -46.88 35.67
CA ALA A 453 7.92 -46.25 34.53
C ALA A 453 8.88 -45.43 33.67
N ASN A 454 8.76 -45.56 32.36
CA ASN A 454 9.48 -44.67 31.44
C ASN A 454 8.74 -43.33 31.35
N ILE A 455 9.35 -42.28 31.87
CA ILE A 455 8.84 -40.90 31.88
C ILE A 455 9.75 -39.94 31.13
N SER A 456 10.64 -40.42 30.28
CA SER A 456 11.61 -39.63 29.54
C SER A 456 10.92 -38.51 28.69
N THR A 457 9.72 -38.75 28.19
CA THR A 457 8.94 -37.74 27.44
C THR A 457 8.55 -36.57 28.34
N GLN A 458 7.97 -36.85 29.53
CA GLN A 458 7.53 -35.79 30.45
C GLN A 458 8.74 -35.02 31.00
N GLU A 459 9.84 -35.72 31.35
CA GLU A 459 11.08 -35.09 31.80
C GLU A 459 11.69 -34.21 30.69
N GLY A 460 11.71 -34.68 29.42
CA GLY A 460 12.21 -33.92 28.29
C GLY A 460 11.37 -32.64 28.05
N MET A 461 10.05 -32.75 28.04
CA MET A 461 9.16 -31.60 27.91
C MET A 461 9.34 -30.59 29.05
N LEU A 462 9.48 -31.07 30.31
CA LEU A 462 9.67 -30.18 31.46
C LEU A 462 11.00 -29.42 31.35
N HIS A 463 12.06 -30.08 30.94
CA HIS A 463 13.37 -29.47 30.74
C HIS A 463 13.33 -28.40 29.64
N GLU A 464 12.79 -28.75 28.49
CA GLU A 464 12.67 -27.82 27.34
C GLU A 464 11.87 -26.56 27.71
N ILE A 465 10.71 -26.72 28.36
CA ILE A 465 9.88 -25.60 28.77
C ILE A 465 10.59 -24.70 29.79
N ALA A 466 11.30 -25.29 30.76
CA ALA A 466 12.03 -24.52 31.75
C ALA A 466 13.17 -23.68 31.12
N GLU A 467 13.87 -24.22 30.12
CA GLU A 467 14.88 -23.48 29.36
C GLU A 467 14.26 -22.33 28.57
N LEU A 468 13.20 -22.60 27.78
CA LEU A 468 12.49 -21.60 27.00
C LEU A 468 11.88 -20.49 27.88
N LEU A 469 11.35 -20.84 29.05
CA LEU A 469 10.87 -19.86 30.03
C LEU A 469 12.00 -18.94 30.51
N GLY A 470 13.16 -19.49 30.76
CA GLY A 470 14.36 -18.72 31.15
C GLY A 470 14.82 -17.75 30.06
N GLU A 471 14.78 -18.18 28.80
CA GLU A 471 15.09 -17.33 27.62
C GLU A 471 14.05 -16.24 27.45
N THR A 472 12.76 -16.58 27.48
CA THR A 472 11.64 -15.63 27.42
C THR A 472 11.76 -14.55 28.49
N TYR A 473 12.13 -14.93 29.74
CA TYR A 473 12.29 -13.97 30.82
C TYR A 473 13.46 -12.99 30.58
N LYS A 474 14.57 -13.48 30.00
CA LYS A 474 15.72 -12.63 29.64
C LYS A 474 15.34 -11.64 28.53
N ALA A 475 14.65 -12.11 27.46
CA ALA A 475 14.18 -11.27 26.37
C ALA A 475 13.16 -10.22 26.86
N LEU A 476 12.22 -10.61 27.75
CA LEU A 476 11.28 -9.69 28.40
C LEU A 476 12.01 -8.59 29.17
N LYS A 477 13.04 -8.93 29.95
CA LYS A 477 13.84 -7.94 30.67
C LYS A 477 14.54 -6.98 29.72
N LYS A 478 15.17 -7.51 28.67
CA LYS A 478 15.80 -6.69 27.62
C LYS A 478 14.81 -5.70 27.01
N LEU A 479 13.63 -6.19 26.57
CA LEU A 479 12.60 -5.34 26.02
C LEU A 479 12.12 -4.28 27.03
N SER A 480 11.88 -4.66 28.28
CA SER A 480 11.45 -3.73 29.33
C SER A 480 12.47 -2.61 29.58
N ASP A 481 13.76 -2.96 29.60
CA ASP A 481 14.85 -2.01 29.85
C ASP A 481 15.00 -1.01 28.69
N VAL A 482 14.97 -1.48 27.44
CA VAL A 482 15.08 -0.59 26.26
C VAL A 482 13.82 0.23 26.07
N HIS A 483 12.63 -0.32 26.33
CA HIS A 483 11.37 0.39 26.29
C HIS A 483 11.32 1.54 27.31
N ALA A 484 11.75 1.30 28.57
CA ALA A 484 11.82 2.34 29.60
C ALA A 484 12.74 3.50 29.20
N LYS A 485 13.85 3.20 28.50
CA LYS A 485 14.72 4.26 27.95
C LYS A 485 14.05 5.02 26.80
N ALA A 486 13.35 4.32 25.92
CA ALA A 486 12.64 4.94 24.80
C ALA A 486 11.60 5.95 25.27
N VAL A 487 10.80 5.61 26.28
CA VAL A 487 9.72 6.47 26.80
C VAL A 487 10.23 7.86 27.29
N ALA A 488 11.52 7.96 27.64
CA ALA A 488 12.14 9.21 28.06
C ALA A 488 12.68 10.07 26.89
N MET A 489 12.57 9.59 25.65
CA MET A 489 13.08 10.28 24.45
C MET A 489 11.95 11.02 23.72
N GLU A 490 12.31 11.96 22.84
CA GLU A 490 11.37 12.73 22.03
C GLU A 490 11.89 12.91 20.59
N GLY A 491 10.98 13.31 19.69
CA GLY A 491 11.31 13.72 18.33
C GLY A 491 11.80 12.59 17.42
N LYS A 492 12.59 12.97 16.41
CA LYS A 492 13.10 12.05 15.39
C LYS A 492 13.97 10.94 15.97
N GLU A 493 14.86 11.26 16.92
CA GLU A 493 15.76 10.28 17.55
C GLU A 493 14.98 9.20 18.30
N HIS A 494 13.87 9.57 18.92
CA HIS A 494 12.93 8.65 19.55
C HIS A 494 12.39 7.62 18.55
N ALA A 495 11.96 8.05 17.36
CA ALA A 495 11.44 7.16 16.34
C ALA A 495 12.50 6.16 15.84
N PHE A 496 13.73 6.62 15.63
CA PHE A 496 14.82 5.73 15.24
C PHE A 496 15.24 4.77 16.35
N TYR A 497 15.21 5.21 17.61
CA TYR A 497 15.49 4.30 18.73
C TYR A 497 14.43 3.18 18.82
N PHE A 498 13.16 3.49 18.58
CA PHE A 498 12.13 2.45 18.47
C PHE A 498 12.40 1.49 17.30
N LYS A 499 12.79 1.99 16.14
CA LYS A 499 13.11 1.16 14.97
C LYS A 499 14.31 0.25 15.22
N ASP A 500 15.40 0.82 15.70
CA ASP A 500 16.72 0.15 15.69
C ASP A 500 16.99 -0.67 16.97
N VAL A 501 16.33 -0.33 18.08
CA VAL A 501 16.60 -0.95 19.39
C VAL A 501 15.39 -1.65 19.99
N VAL A 502 14.26 -0.94 20.09
CA VAL A 502 13.06 -1.50 20.72
C VAL A 502 12.46 -2.60 19.86
N LYS A 503 12.33 -2.36 18.54
CA LYS A 503 11.79 -3.34 17.62
C LYS A 503 12.63 -4.62 17.57
N GLU A 504 13.96 -4.51 17.59
CA GLU A 504 14.83 -5.68 17.65
C GLU A 504 14.59 -6.51 18.92
N ALA A 505 14.41 -5.84 20.07
CA ALA A 505 14.09 -6.53 21.33
C ALA A 505 12.66 -7.11 21.34
N MET A 506 11.70 -6.52 20.60
CA MET A 506 10.37 -7.10 20.38
C MET A 506 10.46 -8.38 19.52
N ASP A 507 11.26 -8.35 18.47
CA ASP A 507 11.43 -9.49 17.55
C ASP A 507 12.17 -10.67 18.24
N GLU A 508 13.00 -10.39 19.26
CA GLU A 508 13.69 -11.41 20.08
C GLU A 508 12.74 -12.09 21.09
N LEU A 509 11.78 -11.36 21.65
CA LEU A 509 10.80 -11.85 22.63
C LEU A 509 9.70 -12.69 21.96
#